data_583ec9f9cb587fcd098e792141bcd437
#
_entry.id   583ec9f9cb587fcd098e792141bcd437
#
_cell.length_a   1.000
_cell.length_b   1.000
_cell.length_c   1.000
_cell.angle_alpha   90.00
_cell.angle_beta   90.00
_cell.angle_gamma   90.00
#
_symmetry.space_group_name_H-M   'P 1'
#
loop_
_entity.id
_entity.type
_entity.pdbx_description
1 polymer ?
#
loop_
_entity_poly.entity_id
_entity_poly.type
_entity_poly.pdbx_seq_one_letter_code
_entity_poly.pdbx_strand_id
1 'polypeptide(L)'
;MRCWLLPAFAVLAAVAPITADAEPCMVLASTKASYMADGAKRSGKRLAENCDSVAAVEEELSVCFVTRSRERACPKLKPGQKFRDVAGDAQPGARLPASMRKIADMVTGTQAVVGVAGVKRAHDGERRPGFPYGSVRLDGGGLRVAPSGVARLDLFSLEPEGGARTPPLQLRAQAVPFEIPGSALQAGASYKWQAQFGAEKVTGGFTVLTAEFADDVARRVAAIQGNGDLAPEAKLFMLAEVYEDFGLIGERDAALAQLK
;
A
#
# COMPACT_ATOMS: atom_id res chain seq x y z
N MET A 1 69.87 28.49 32.75
CA MET A 1 68.65 28.91 32.16
C MET A 1 68.30 27.91 31.01
N ARG A 2 67.35 27.01 31.21
CA ARG A 2 66.97 26.01 30.20
C ARG A 2 65.54 26.36 29.75
N CYS A 3 65.36 26.85 28.51
CA CYS A 3 64.08 27.07 27.88
C CYS A 3 63.52 25.76 27.43
N TRP A 4 62.32 25.42 27.91
CA TRP A 4 61.47 24.28 27.43
C TRP A 4 60.55 24.83 26.35
N LEU A 5 60.72 24.34 25.14
CA LEU A 5 59.77 24.50 24.04
C LEU A 5 58.73 23.41 24.14
N LEU A 6 57.47 23.79 24.35
CA LEU A 6 56.30 22.90 24.28
C LEU A 6 55.83 22.81 22.82
N PRO A 7 55.62 21.64 22.25
CA PRO A 7 54.99 21.51 20.93
C PRO A 7 53.49 21.72 21.02
N ALA A 8 52.98 22.67 20.23
CA ALA A 8 51.55 22.87 20.02
C ALA A 8 50.97 21.70 19.17
N PHE A 9 50.15 20.83 19.77
CA PHE A 9 49.37 19.86 19.04
C PHE A 9 48.16 20.57 18.42
N ALA A 10 48.19 20.73 17.09
CA ALA A 10 47.02 21.13 16.32
C ALA A 10 46.05 19.94 16.22
N VAL A 11 44.94 19.99 16.95
CA VAL A 11 43.84 19.02 16.82
C VAL A 11 43.06 19.41 15.54
N LEU A 12 43.32 18.69 14.45
CA LEU A 12 42.45 18.72 13.28
C LEU A 12 41.13 18.00 13.65
N ALA A 13 40.11 18.78 13.95
CA ALA A 13 38.74 18.29 14.03
C ALA A 13 38.29 17.85 12.62
N ALA A 14 38.30 16.55 12.37
CA ALA A 14 37.68 15.99 11.19
C ALA A 14 36.15 16.23 11.28
N VAL A 15 35.67 17.23 10.55
CA VAL A 15 34.26 17.45 10.31
C VAL A 15 33.81 16.25 9.46
N ALA A 16 33.17 15.25 10.10
CA ALA A 16 32.50 14.19 9.38
C ALA A 16 31.44 14.82 8.44
N PRO A 17 31.40 14.46 7.17
CA PRO A 17 30.35 14.94 6.28
C PRO A 17 29.00 14.55 6.90
N ILE A 18 28.15 15.54 7.13
CA ILE A 18 26.74 15.32 7.45
C ILE A 18 26.19 14.60 6.22
N THR A 19 26.03 13.29 6.33
CA THR A 19 25.32 12.51 5.32
C THR A 19 23.90 13.09 5.30
N ALA A 20 23.57 13.82 4.22
CA ALA A 20 22.21 14.26 3.97
C ALA A 20 21.35 13.01 4.08
N ASP A 21 20.38 13.03 5.01
CA ASP A 21 19.45 11.91 5.18
C ASP A 21 18.85 11.61 3.82
N ALA A 22 19.03 10.37 3.34
CA ALA A 22 18.45 9.93 2.10
C ALA A 22 16.93 10.02 2.21
N GLU A 23 16.31 10.77 1.32
CA GLU A 23 14.87 11.01 1.28
C GLU A 23 14.25 10.09 0.23
N PRO A 24 13.74 8.90 0.61
CA PRO A 24 13.28 7.90 -0.34
C PRO A 24 11.96 8.28 -1.00
N CYS A 25 11.78 7.85 -2.25
CA CYS A 25 10.54 8.00 -2.99
C CYS A 25 10.25 6.81 -3.91
N MET A 26 8.99 6.66 -4.29
CA MET A 26 8.55 5.67 -5.26
C MET A 26 8.50 6.31 -6.65
N VAL A 27 9.29 5.79 -7.58
CA VAL A 27 9.23 6.15 -9.00
C VAL A 27 8.24 5.23 -9.70
N LEU A 28 7.24 5.82 -10.34
CA LEU A 28 6.23 5.16 -11.14
C LEU A 28 6.48 5.51 -12.61
N ALA A 29 7.16 4.62 -13.29
CA ALA A 29 7.48 4.73 -14.72
C ALA A 29 7.00 3.50 -15.47
N SER A 30 6.72 3.63 -16.76
CA SER A 30 6.46 2.48 -17.61
C SER A 30 7.72 1.60 -17.71
N THR A 31 7.57 0.32 -18.07
CA THR A 31 8.71 -0.58 -18.25
C THR A 31 9.62 -0.14 -19.41
N LYS A 32 9.12 0.70 -20.31
CA LYS A 32 9.86 1.26 -21.46
C LYS A 32 10.52 2.59 -21.14
N ALA A 33 9.97 3.33 -20.17
CA ALA A 33 10.52 4.63 -19.76
C ALA A 33 11.87 4.47 -19.08
N SER A 34 12.85 5.22 -19.53
CA SER A 34 14.15 5.30 -18.86
C SER A 34 14.30 6.60 -18.08
N TYR A 35 14.94 6.48 -16.92
CA TYR A 35 15.20 7.60 -16.02
C TYR A 35 16.50 7.37 -15.25
N MET A 36 17.04 8.43 -14.66
CA MET A 36 18.16 8.34 -13.72
C MET A 36 17.62 8.24 -12.29
N ALA A 37 18.17 7.36 -11.50
CA ALA A 37 17.93 7.28 -10.07
C ALA A 37 19.15 6.64 -9.38
N ASP A 38 19.54 7.17 -8.22
CA ASP A 38 20.66 6.67 -7.41
C ASP A 38 21.94 6.46 -8.24
N GLY A 39 22.22 7.42 -9.13
CA GLY A 39 23.41 7.43 -9.98
C GLY A 39 23.41 6.45 -11.17
N ALA A 40 22.31 5.75 -11.43
CA ALA A 40 22.22 4.77 -12.52
C ALA A 40 20.98 4.98 -13.40
N LYS A 41 21.09 4.60 -14.69
CA LYS A 41 19.94 4.53 -15.61
C LYS A 41 19.05 3.37 -15.20
N ARG A 42 17.75 3.61 -15.06
CA ARG A 42 16.73 2.67 -14.59
C ARG A 42 15.52 2.70 -15.51
N SER A 43 14.67 1.69 -15.37
CA SER A 43 13.34 1.63 -16.03
C SER A 43 12.31 0.96 -15.12
N GLY A 44 11.03 1.18 -15.41
CA GLY A 44 9.92 0.60 -14.65
C GLY A 44 9.74 1.23 -13.27
N LYS A 45 8.93 0.59 -12.45
CA LYS A 45 8.59 1.06 -11.09
C LYS A 45 9.68 0.68 -10.10
N ARG A 46 10.10 1.63 -9.27
CA ARG A 46 11.20 1.41 -8.31
C ARG A 46 11.14 2.34 -7.11
N LEU A 47 11.58 1.83 -5.97
CA LEU A 47 11.91 2.65 -4.82
C LEU A 47 13.32 3.26 -5.05
N ALA A 48 13.41 4.57 -5.11
CA ALA A 48 14.67 5.32 -5.12
C ALA A 48 15.06 5.66 -3.68
N GLU A 49 16.35 5.53 -3.37
CA GLU A 49 16.87 5.85 -2.03
C GLU A 49 16.92 7.36 -1.80
N ASN A 50 17.13 8.12 -2.89
CA ASN A 50 17.18 9.58 -2.84
C ASN A 50 16.36 10.17 -3.99
N CYS A 51 15.25 10.84 -3.67
CA CYS A 51 14.40 11.52 -4.65
C CYS A 51 15.16 12.54 -5.50
N ASP A 52 16.10 13.24 -4.92
CA ASP A 52 16.89 14.27 -5.62
C ASP A 52 17.75 13.72 -6.76
N SER A 53 18.01 12.41 -6.73
CA SER A 53 18.74 11.71 -7.78
C SER A 53 17.87 11.39 -9.00
N VAL A 54 16.52 11.56 -8.89
CA VAL A 54 15.58 11.17 -9.94
C VAL A 54 15.50 12.24 -11.02
N ALA A 55 15.69 11.80 -12.26
CA ALA A 55 15.51 12.64 -13.46
C ALA A 55 14.87 11.84 -14.59
N ALA A 56 13.82 12.37 -15.20
CA ALA A 56 13.18 11.77 -16.38
C ALA A 56 14.10 11.94 -17.59
N VAL A 57 14.28 10.87 -18.38
CA VAL A 57 15.16 10.89 -19.57
C VAL A 57 14.33 10.92 -20.85
N GLU A 58 13.49 9.93 -21.07
CA GLU A 58 12.78 9.73 -22.35
C GLU A 58 11.27 9.93 -22.27
N GLU A 59 10.65 9.55 -21.16
CA GLU A 59 9.20 9.61 -20.97
C GLU A 59 8.84 10.33 -19.67
N GLU A 60 7.57 10.75 -19.59
CA GLU A 60 6.99 11.26 -18.35
C GLU A 60 6.92 10.16 -17.30
N LEU A 61 7.23 10.50 -16.05
CA LEU A 61 7.10 9.61 -14.92
C LEU A 61 6.53 10.35 -13.71
N SER A 62 5.97 9.61 -12.75
CA SER A 62 5.53 10.17 -11.47
C SER A 62 6.49 9.77 -10.35
N VAL A 63 6.76 10.70 -9.44
CA VAL A 63 7.58 10.45 -8.25
C VAL A 63 6.73 10.68 -7.02
N CYS A 64 6.39 9.61 -6.31
CA CYS A 64 5.54 9.66 -5.13
C CYS A 64 6.36 9.63 -3.84
N PHE A 65 6.10 10.55 -2.93
CA PHE A 65 6.76 10.70 -1.65
C PHE A 65 5.83 11.30 -0.60
N VAL A 66 6.28 11.33 0.63
CA VAL A 66 5.61 12.06 1.71
C VAL A 66 6.46 13.27 2.07
N THR A 67 5.83 14.43 2.11
CA THR A 67 6.49 15.68 2.45
C THR A 67 6.87 15.74 3.94
N ARG A 68 7.69 16.70 4.33
CA ARG A 68 7.99 16.97 5.76
C ARG A 68 6.75 17.34 6.56
N SER A 69 5.73 17.93 5.92
CA SER A 69 4.40 18.19 6.51
C SER A 69 3.49 16.95 6.59
N ARG A 70 3.99 15.78 6.19
CA ARG A 70 3.27 14.50 6.14
C ARG A 70 2.16 14.43 5.09
N GLU A 71 2.20 15.32 4.13
CA GLU A 71 1.30 15.26 2.97
C GLU A 71 1.86 14.34 1.89
N ARG A 72 1.01 13.69 1.15
CA ARG A 72 1.38 12.84 0.03
C ARG A 72 1.46 13.68 -1.24
N ALA A 73 2.54 13.55 -1.96
CA ALA A 73 2.75 14.23 -3.24
C ALA A 73 3.25 13.24 -4.29
N CYS A 74 2.76 13.37 -5.52
CA CYS A 74 3.18 12.56 -6.65
C CYS A 74 3.33 13.46 -7.90
N PRO A 75 4.29 14.40 -7.94
CA PRO A 75 4.50 15.23 -9.11
C PRO A 75 4.89 14.40 -10.33
N LYS A 76 4.54 14.94 -11.51
CA LYS A 76 4.94 14.41 -12.81
C LYS A 76 6.23 15.09 -13.26
N LEU A 77 7.19 14.30 -13.69
CA LEU A 77 8.42 14.76 -14.33
C LEU A 77 8.32 14.53 -15.83
N LYS A 78 8.47 15.60 -16.59
CA LYS A 78 8.56 15.52 -18.06
C LYS A 78 10.00 15.14 -18.46
N PRO A 79 10.19 14.62 -19.68
CA PRO A 79 11.53 14.35 -20.21
C PRO A 79 12.49 15.53 -20.00
N GLY A 80 13.69 15.23 -19.51
CA GLY A 80 14.71 16.23 -19.20
C GLY A 80 14.59 16.96 -17.85
N GLN A 81 13.48 16.78 -17.12
CA GLN A 81 13.29 17.40 -15.79
C GLN A 81 13.91 16.53 -14.69
N LYS A 82 14.46 17.18 -13.68
CA LYS A 82 14.90 16.58 -12.43
C LYS A 82 13.82 16.76 -11.38
N PHE A 83 13.80 15.85 -10.40
CA PHE A 83 12.84 15.93 -9.30
C PHE A 83 12.86 17.29 -8.59
N ARG A 84 14.04 17.83 -8.29
CA ARG A 84 14.19 19.13 -7.64
C ARG A 84 13.52 20.29 -8.38
N ASP A 85 13.46 20.22 -9.71
CA ASP A 85 12.89 21.30 -10.53
C ASP A 85 11.36 21.34 -10.44
N VAL A 86 10.74 20.23 -10.02
CA VAL A 86 9.28 20.05 -9.99
C VAL A 86 8.74 19.99 -8.56
N ALA A 87 9.51 19.48 -7.62
CA ALA A 87 9.10 19.35 -6.22
C ALA A 87 8.88 20.71 -5.54
N GLY A 88 9.54 21.78 -6.00
CA GLY A 88 9.39 23.11 -5.42
C GLY A 88 9.65 23.12 -3.91
N ASP A 89 8.71 23.70 -3.17
CA ASP A 89 8.75 23.74 -1.71
C ASP A 89 8.31 22.41 -1.04
N ALA A 90 7.76 21.46 -1.81
CA ALA A 90 7.34 20.16 -1.33
C ALA A 90 8.57 19.25 -1.14
N GLN A 91 9.36 19.51 -0.12
CA GLN A 91 10.55 18.70 0.18
C GLN A 91 10.13 17.33 0.73
N PRO A 92 10.75 16.23 0.24
CA PRO A 92 10.50 14.90 0.79
C PRO A 92 10.86 14.82 2.28
N GLY A 93 10.13 14.00 3.02
CA GLY A 93 10.47 13.66 4.40
C GLY A 93 11.49 12.52 4.47
N ALA A 94 12.23 12.44 5.56
CA ALA A 94 13.31 11.47 5.75
C ALA A 94 12.87 9.99 5.68
N ARG A 95 11.57 9.70 5.72
CA ARG A 95 11.06 8.31 5.70
C ARG A 95 9.72 8.21 5.00
N LEU A 96 9.56 7.16 4.21
CA LEU A 96 8.25 6.75 3.73
C LEU A 96 7.43 6.07 4.85
N PRO A 97 6.11 6.30 4.92
CA PRO A 97 5.21 5.54 5.77
C PRO A 97 5.33 4.03 5.52
N ALA A 98 5.04 3.23 6.54
CA ALA A 98 5.11 1.76 6.42
C ALA A 98 4.18 1.22 5.33
N SER A 99 2.97 1.78 5.19
CA SER A 99 2.02 1.43 4.12
C SER A 99 2.60 1.72 2.74
N MET A 100 3.12 2.91 2.51
CA MET A 100 3.70 3.30 1.23
C MET A 100 4.91 2.44 0.86
N ARG A 101 5.78 2.12 1.82
CA ARG A 101 6.90 1.22 1.61
C ARG A 101 6.42 -0.18 1.25
N LYS A 102 5.44 -0.71 1.98
CA LYS A 102 4.87 -2.03 1.72
C LYS A 102 4.25 -2.10 0.31
N ILE A 103 3.52 -1.07 -0.10
CA ILE A 103 2.97 -0.99 -1.46
C ILE A 103 4.10 -0.90 -2.50
N ALA A 104 5.14 -0.09 -2.26
CA ALA A 104 6.29 0.00 -3.13
C ALA A 104 6.97 -1.38 -3.31
N ASP A 105 7.19 -2.12 -2.23
CA ASP A 105 7.78 -3.46 -2.28
C ASP A 105 6.91 -4.44 -3.07
N MET A 106 5.57 -4.37 -2.93
CA MET A 106 4.63 -5.19 -3.71
C MET A 106 4.65 -4.86 -5.21
N VAL A 107 4.77 -3.59 -5.55
CA VAL A 107 4.80 -3.10 -6.94
C VAL A 107 6.13 -3.44 -7.63
N THR A 108 7.24 -3.34 -6.90
CA THR A 108 8.58 -3.60 -7.44
C THR A 108 8.99 -5.07 -7.42
N GLY A 109 8.20 -5.93 -6.78
CA GLY A 109 8.51 -7.35 -6.63
C GLY A 109 9.67 -7.61 -5.67
N THR A 110 10.12 -6.62 -4.92
CA THR A 110 11.21 -6.72 -3.93
C THR A 110 10.76 -7.30 -2.59
N GLN A 111 9.59 -7.90 -2.51
CA GLN A 111 9.21 -8.63 -1.29
C GLN A 111 10.19 -9.78 -1.04
N ALA A 112 11.29 -9.47 -0.35
CA ALA A 112 11.81 -10.43 0.57
C ALA A 112 10.66 -10.75 1.55
N VAL A 113 10.33 -12.02 1.70
CA VAL A 113 9.40 -12.51 2.73
C VAL A 113 10.04 -12.18 4.09
N VAL A 114 9.97 -10.92 4.48
CA VAL A 114 10.26 -10.51 5.85
C VAL A 114 9.02 -10.91 6.62
N GLY A 115 9.10 -12.06 7.24
CA GLY A 115 8.18 -12.44 8.28
C GLY A 115 8.22 -11.35 9.34
N VAL A 116 7.34 -10.36 9.23
CA VAL A 116 7.10 -9.43 10.31
C VAL A 116 6.52 -10.26 11.44
N ALA A 117 7.36 -10.52 12.45
CA ALA A 117 6.95 -11.05 13.74
C ALA A 117 6.04 -10.00 14.40
N GLY A 118 4.80 -9.97 13.99
CA GLY A 118 3.77 -9.08 14.50
C GLY A 118 2.45 -9.82 14.42
N VAL A 119 2.01 -10.34 15.55
CA VAL A 119 0.69 -10.94 15.80
C VAL A 119 0.24 -11.84 14.64
N LYS A 120 0.60 -13.12 14.71
CA LYS A 120 -0.07 -14.17 13.93
C LYS A 120 -1.58 -14.08 14.21
N ARG A 121 -2.30 -13.31 13.39
CA ARG A 121 -3.73 -13.51 13.27
C ARG A 121 -3.87 -14.89 12.62
N ALA A 122 -4.59 -15.77 13.26
CA ALA A 122 -4.67 -17.20 13.02
C ALA A 122 -5.30 -17.63 11.67
N HIS A 123 -5.02 -16.93 10.58
CA HIS A 123 -5.61 -17.19 9.26
C HIS A 123 -4.63 -16.98 8.11
N ASP A 124 -3.35 -17.34 8.27
CA ASP A 124 -2.39 -17.37 7.15
C ASP A 124 -2.52 -18.65 6.31
N GLY A 125 -3.74 -19.07 6.01
CA GLY A 125 -4.03 -19.96 4.90
C GLY A 125 -3.79 -19.22 3.57
N GLU A 126 -3.46 -19.94 2.51
CA GLU A 126 -3.29 -19.41 1.17
C GLU A 126 -4.53 -18.58 0.78
N ARG A 127 -4.34 -17.26 0.61
CA ARG A 127 -5.45 -16.35 0.32
C ARG A 127 -5.94 -16.58 -1.09
N ARG A 128 -7.21 -16.95 -1.23
CA ARG A 128 -7.85 -17.03 -2.54
C ARG A 128 -8.49 -15.69 -2.91
N PRO A 129 -8.12 -15.11 -4.07
CA PRO A 129 -8.76 -13.89 -4.56
C PRO A 129 -10.27 -14.03 -4.66
N GLY A 130 -10.99 -12.97 -4.29
CA GLY A 130 -12.45 -12.91 -4.35
C GLY A 130 -13.20 -13.41 -3.11
N PHE A 131 -12.51 -13.99 -2.13
CA PHE A 131 -13.03 -14.14 -0.78
C PHE A 131 -12.68 -12.94 0.09
N PRO A 132 -13.50 -12.60 1.11
CA PRO A 132 -13.25 -11.46 1.97
C PRO A 132 -12.15 -11.75 3.00
N TYR A 133 -11.14 -10.87 3.03
CA TYR A 133 -10.05 -10.89 4.01
C TYR A 133 -9.75 -9.48 4.51
N GLY A 134 -9.19 -9.39 5.72
CA GLY A 134 -8.80 -8.11 6.31
C GLY A 134 -10.02 -7.28 6.70
N SER A 135 -10.04 -6.01 6.31
CA SER A 135 -11.21 -5.16 6.47
C SER A 135 -12.08 -5.20 5.21
N VAL A 136 -13.39 -4.99 5.37
CA VAL A 136 -14.35 -4.86 4.27
C VAL A 136 -15.26 -3.67 4.50
N ARG A 137 -15.70 -3.04 3.42
CA ARG A 137 -16.76 -2.02 3.43
C ARG A 137 -18.07 -2.66 2.98
N LEU A 138 -19.17 -2.16 3.50
CA LEU A 138 -20.51 -2.53 3.02
C LEU A 138 -20.97 -1.45 2.03
N ASP A 139 -20.97 -1.78 0.76
CA ASP A 139 -21.45 -0.90 -0.29
C ASP A 139 -22.95 -1.17 -0.55
N GLY A 140 -23.80 -0.29 -0.04
CA GLY A 140 -25.22 -0.21 -0.42
C GLY A 140 -26.14 -1.34 0.03
N GLY A 141 -25.68 -2.36 0.72
CA GLY A 141 -26.61 -3.41 1.19
C GLY A 141 -25.98 -4.72 1.61
N GLY A 142 -24.77 -5.04 1.19
CA GLY A 142 -24.15 -6.31 1.51
C GLY A 142 -22.69 -6.41 1.12
N LEU A 143 -22.13 -7.59 1.25
CA LEU A 143 -20.75 -7.90 0.89
C LEU A 143 -20.74 -8.91 -0.26
N ARG A 144 -20.23 -8.49 -1.41
CA ARG A 144 -20.08 -9.36 -2.58
C ARG A 144 -18.91 -10.32 -2.42
N VAL A 145 -19.17 -11.61 -2.68
CA VAL A 145 -18.17 -12.69 -2.69
C VAL A 145 -18.09 -13.26 -4.09
N ALA A 146 -16.89 -13.19 -4.69
CA ALA A 146 -16.68 -13.56 -6.09
C ALA A 146 -15.32 -14.27 -6.28
N PRO A 147 -15.12 -15.47 -5.67
CA PRO A 147 -13.87 -16.21 -5.80
C PRO A 147 -13.59 -16.61 -7.25
N SER A 148 -12.34 -16.37 -7.68
CA SER A 148 -11.89 -16.71 -9.03
C SER A 148 -11.80 -18.24 -9.22
N GLY A 149 -12.27 -18.72 -10.39
CA GLY A 149 -12.19 -20.15 -10.74
C GLY A 149 -13.22 -21.05 -10.06
N VAL A 150 -14.18 -20.47 -9.34
CA VAL A 150 -15.28 -21.20 -8.66
C VAL A 150 -16.61 -20.73 -9.22
N ALA A 151 -17.38 -21.63 -9.86
CA ALA A 151 -18.70 -21.30 -10.38
C ALA A 151 -19.81 -21.46 -9.32
N ARG A 152 -19.60 -22.32 -8.34
CA ARG A 152 -20.57 -22.64 -7.29
C ARG A 152 -19.88 -23.06 -6.01
N LEU A 153 -20.43 -22.65 -4.86
CA LEU A 153 -20.04 -23.12 -3.53
C LEU A 153 -21.11 -24.16 -3.06
N ASP A 154 -20.66 -25.28 -2.50
CA ASP A 154 -21.53 -26.25 -1.86
C ASP A 154 -22.02 -25.75 -0.51
N LEU A 155 -21.13 -25.10 0.23
CA LEU A 155 -21.42 -24.49 1.52
C LEU A 155 -20.58 -23.22 1.70
N PHE A 156 -21.19 -22.17 2.20
CA PHE A 156 -20.52 -21.01 2.79
C PHE A 156 -21.11 -20.79 4.19
N SER A 157 -20.26 -20.75 5.20
CA SER A 157 -20.66 -20.43 6.57
C SER A 157 -19.92 -19.17 7.05
N LEU A 158 -20.63 -18.35 7.80
CA LEU A 158 -20.13 -17.12 8.39
C LEU A 158 -20.49 -17.11 9.87
N GLU A 159 -19.50 -16.96 10.73
CA GLU A 159 -19.64 -16.93 12.18
C GLU A 159 -19.10 -15.61 12.73
N PRO A 160 -19.89 -14.87 13.53
CA PRO A 160 -19.40 -13.67 14.19
C PRO A 160 -18.37 -14.01 15.28
N GLU A 161 -17.36 -13.16 15.42
CA GLU A 161 -16.38 -13.25 16.49
C GLU A 161 -16.63 -12.16 17.54
N GLY A 162 -16.18 -12.40 18.78
CA GLY A 162 -16.07 -11.35 19.79
C GLY A 162 -17.39 -10.78 20.30
N GLY A 163 -18.50 -11.54 20.23
CA GLY A 163 -19.77 -11.10 20.81
C GLY A 163 -20.63 -10.24 19.88
N ALA A 164 -20.39 -10.25 18.58
CA ALA A 164 -21.29 -9.66 17.62
C ALA A 164 -22.70 -10.30 17.75
N ARG A 165 -23.76 -9.48 17.66
CA ARG A 165 -25.14 -9.88 17.90
C ARG A 165 -25.82 -10.56 16.71
N THR A 166 -25.13 -10.67 15.57
CA THR A 166 -25.66 -11.31 14.37
C THR A 166 -25.60 -12.83 14.49
N PRO A 167 -26.65 -13.57 14.13
CA PRO A 167 -26.62 -15.02 14.14
C PRO A 167 -25.67 -15.56 13.06
N PRO A 168 -25.13 -16.78 13.24
CA PRO A 168 -24.36 -17.45 12.17
C PRO A 168 -25.20 -17.58 10.90
N LEU A 169 -24.56 -17.31 9.76
CA LEU A 169 -25.18 -17.46 8.43
C LEU A 169 -24.62 -18.71 7.75
N GLN A 170 -25.53 -19.50 7.16
CA GLN A 170 -25.15 -20.62 6.29
C GLN A 170 -25.86 -20.50 4.95
N LEU A 171 -25.09 -20.50 3.88
CA LEU A 171 -25.58 -20.49 2.50
C LEU A 171 -25.16 -21.81 1.83
N ARG A 172 -26.11 -22.52 1.24
CA ARG A 172 -25.84 -23.77 0.55
C ARG A 172 -26.09 -23.64 -0.93
N ALA A 173 -25.29 -24.34 -1.70
CA ALA A 173 -25.44 -24.45 -3.15
C ALA A 173 -25.45 -23.08 -3.86
N GLN A 174 -24.62 -22.15 -3.41
CA GLN A 174 -24.55 -20.77 -3.94
C GLN A 174 -23.84 -20.70 -5.28
N ALA A 175 -24.54 -20.13 -6.28
CA ALA A 175 -23.87 -19.69 -7.50
C ALA A 175 -22.91 -18.52 -7.18
N VAL A 176 -21.77 -18.46 -7.84
CA VAL A 176 -20.76 -17.40 -7.70
C VAL A 176 -20.91 -16.45 -8.92
N PRO A 177 -20.92 -15.13 -8.73
CA PRO A 177 -20.84 -14.39 -7.46
C PRO A 177 -22.13 -14.41 -6.65
N PHE A 178 -22.03 -14.25 -5.33
CA PHE A 178 -23.16 -14.08 -4.42
C PHE A 178 -22.92 -12.91 -3.46
N GLU A 179 -23.98 -12.54 -2.74
CA GLU A 179 -23.93 -11.45 -1.77
C GLU A 179 -24.27 -11.95 -0.37
N ILE A 180 -23.46 -11.57 0.62
CA ILE A 180 -23.79 -11.71 2.04
C ILE A 180 -24.64 -10.49 2.39
N PRO A 181 -25.91 -10.67 2.81
CA PRO A 181 -26.81 -9.56 3.10
C PRO A 181 -26.22 -8.66 4.21
N GLY A 182 -26.35 -7.36 4.08
CA GLY A 182 -25.88 -6.40 5.10
C GLY A 182 -26.57 -6.62 6.46
N SER A 183 -27.80 -7.15 6.49
CA SER A 183 -28.49 -7.51 7.73
C SER A 183 -27.81 -8.65 8.50
N ALA A 184 -26.98 -9.46 7.84
CA ALA A 184 -26.14 -10.48 8.49
C ALA A 184 -24.79 -9.95 8.98
N LEU A 185 -24.51 -8.65 8.77
CA LEU A 185 -23.24 -8.03 9.06
C LEU A 185 -23.44 -6.82 9.98
N GLN A 186 -22.56 -6.66 10.95
CA GLN A 186 -22.55 -5.54 11.89
C GLN A 186 -21.28 -4.74 11.70
N ALA A 187 -21.40 -3.42 11.57
CA ALA A 187 -20.25 -2.51 11.50
C ALA A 187 -19.37 -2.66 12.76
N GLY A 188 -18.06 -2.71 12.55
CA GLY A 188 -17.07 -2.92 13.61
C GLY A 188 -16.90 -4.35 14.07
N ALA A 189 -17.73 -5.29 13.62
CA ALA A 189 -17.65 -6.70 14.02
C ALA A 189 -16.68 -7.48 13.12
N SER A 190 -16.04 -8.50 13.71
CA SER A 190 -15.20 -9.48 13.02
C SER A 190 -15.97 -10.76 12.78
N TYR A 191 -15.63 -11.42 11.69
CA TYR A 191 -16.26 -12.64 11.23
C TYR A 191 -15.23 -13.65 10.78
N LYS A 192 -15.49 -14.94 11.10
CA LYS A 192 -14.82 -16.08 10.48
C LYS A 192 -15.74 -16.65 9.41
N TRP A 193 -15.17 -17.07 8.32
CA TRP A 193 -15.91 -17.75 7.27
C TRP A 193 -15.22 -19.05 6.84
N GLN A 194 -16.02 -19.96 6.32
CA GLN A 194 -15.59 -21.19 5.70
C GLN A 194 -16.38 -21.39 4.41
N ALA A 195 -15.68 -21.74 3.34
CA ALA A 195 -16.26 -22.09 2.05
C ALA A 195 -15.85 -23.52 1.68
N GLN A 196 -16.78 -24.27 1.07
CA GLN A 196 -16.54 -25.59 0.53
C GLN A 196 -17.02 -25.64 -0.92
N PHE A 197 -16.20 -26.21 -1.80
CA PHE A 197 -16.51 -26.45 -3.20
C PHE A 197 -15.81 -27.73 -3.66
N GLY A 198 -16.58 -28.74 -4.03
CA GLY A 198 -16.08 -30.10 -4.24
C GLY A 198 -15.40 -30.66 -2.99
N ALA A 199 -14.18 -31.16 -3.15
CA ALA A 199 -13.38 -31.69 -2.05
C ALA A 199 -12.56 -30.58 -1.31
N GLU A 200 -12.60 -29.36 -1.80
CA GLU A 200 -11.77 -28.27 -1.27
C GLU A 200 -12.51 -27.49 -0.19
N LYS A 201 -11.78 -27.17 0.87
CA LYS A 201 -12.26 -26.36 2.00
C LYS A 201 -11.31 -25.22 2.24
N VAL A 202 -11.84 -24.00 2.21
CA VAL A 202 -11.09 -22.75 2.44
C VAL A 202 -11.69 -22.02 3.62
N THR A 203 -10.86 -21.40 4.44
CA THR A 203 -11.29 -20.62 5.60
C THR A 203 -10.62 -19.25 5.61
N GLY A 204 -11.25 -18.29 6.23
CA GLY A 204 -10.68 -16.97 6.41
C GLY A 204 -11.48 -16.13 7.39
N GLY A 205 -11.16 -14.86 7.45
CA GLY A 205 -11.87 -13.93 8.31
C GLY A 205 -11.73 -12.49 7.81
N PHE A 206 -12.68 -11.66 8.22
CA PHE A 206 -12.69 -10.23 7.91
C PHE A 206 -13.33 -9.44 9.05
N THR A 207 -13.09 -8.13 9.04
CA THR A 207 -13.74 -7.17 9.94
C THR A 207 -14.51 -6.15 9.10
N VAL A 208 -15.77 -5.90 9.44
CA VAL A 208 -16.56 -4.85 8.80
C VAL A 208 -16.08 -3.50 9.34
N LEU A 209 -15.72 -2.57 8.47
CA LEU A 209 -15.37 -1.21 8.89
C LEU A 209 -16.54 -0.54 9.62
N THR A 210 -16.24 0.26 10.64
CA THR A 210 -17.22 1.18 11.20
C THR A 210 -17.60 2.25 10.17
N ALA A 211 -18.77 2.90 10.36
CA ALA A 211 -19.21 3.96 9.46
C ALA A 211 -18.17 5.10 9.37
N GLU A 212 -17.57 5.47 10.50
CA GLU A 212 -16.53 6.52 10.56
C GLU A 212 -15.32 6.19 9.68
N PHE A 213 -14.80 4.97 9.78
CA PHE A 213 -13.67 4.53 8.94
C PHE A 213 -14.06 4.37 7.47
N ALA A 214 -15.28 3.88 7.18
CA ALA A 214 -15.77 3.80 5.82
C ALA A 214 -15.89 5.17 5.15
N ASP A 215 -16.39 6.18 5.89
CA ASP A 215 -16.48 7.56 5.45
C ASP A 215 -15.10 8.20 5.25
N ASP A 216 -14.12 7.90 6.13
CA ASP A 216 -12.74 8.39 5.95
C ASP A 216 -12.09 7.82 4.69
N VAL A 217 -12.23 6.51 4.46
CA VAL A 217 -11.79 5.88 3.20
C VAL A 217 -12.46 6.55 2.01
N ALA A 218 -13.78 6.73 2.03
CA ALA A 218 -14.52 7.33 0.92
C ALA A 218 -14.01 8.75 0.60
N ARG A 219 -13.79 9.59 1.62
CA ARG A 219 -13.24 10.94 1.43
C ARG A 219 -11.84 10.91 0.81
N ARG A 220 -10.93 10.04 1.30
CA ARG A 220 -9.56 9.94 0.77
C ARG A 220 -9.56 9.43 -0.66
N VAL A 221 -10.36 8.40 -0.96
CA VAL A 221 -10.53 7.87 -2.31
C VAL A 221 -11.05 8.94 -3.27
N ALA A 222 -12.09 9.68 -2.88
CA ALA A 222 -12.66 10.75 -3.69
C ALA A 222 -11.63 11.86 -3.95
N ALA A 223 -10.85 12.26 -2.95
CA ALA A 223 -9.79 13.26 -3.09
C ALA A 223 -8.71 12.83 -4.11
N ILE A 224 -8.27 11.55 -4.06
CA ILE A 224 -7.28 11.01 -5.00
C ILE A 224 -7.87 10.93 -6.40
N GLN A 225 -9.08 10.39 -6.56
CA GLN A 225 -9.73 10.23 -7.86
C GLN A 225 -10.05 11.56 -8.52
N GLY A 226 -10.51 12.55 -7.75
CA GLY A 226 -10.85 13.89 -8.21
C GLY A 226 -9.64 14.78 -8.52
N ASN A 227 -8.43 14.39 -8.12
CA ASN A 227 -7.23 15.16 -8.40
C ASN A 227 -6.81 15.00 -9.88
N GLY A 228 -7.02 16.04 -10.69
CA GLY A 228 -6.66 16.06 -12.11
C GLY A 228 -5.17 16.07 -12.42
N ASP A 229 -4.35 16.51 -11.47
CA ASP A 229 -2.90 16.65 -11.64
C ASP A 229 -2.15 15.31 -11.48
N LEU A 230 -2.78 14.32 -10.85
CA LEU A 230 -2.19 13.01 -10.67
C LEU A 230 -2.25 12.17 -11.95
N ALA A 231 -1.15 11.50 -12.28
CA ALA A 231 -1.15 10.45 -13.31
C ALA A 231 -2.01 9.24 -12.87
N PRO A 232 -2.57 8.46 -13.81
CA PRO A 232 -3.37 7.27 -13.49
C PRO A 232 -2.63 6.29 -12.57
N GLU A 233 -1.37 6.03 -12.83
CA GLU A 233 -0.54 5.13 -12.02
C GLU A 233 -0.31 5.68 -10.60
N ALA A 234 -0.12 7.01 -10.46
CA ALA A 234 0.00 7.66 -9.17
C ALA A 234 -1.30 7.55 -8.36
N LYS A 235 -2.47 7.72 -9.01
CA LYS A 235 -3.77 7.49 -8.37
C LYS A 235 -3.89 6.07 -7.85
N LEU A 236 -3.58 5.06 -8.67
CA LEU A 236 -3.65 3.64 -8.28
C LEU A 236 -2.70 3.33 -7.11
N PHE A 237 -1.48 3.86 -7.15
CA PHE A 237 -0.52 3.69 -6.06
C PHE A 237 -1.02 4.30 -4.75
N MET A 238 -1.52 5.52 -4.78
CA MET A 238 -2.06 6.20 -3.60
C MET A 238 -3.34 5.52 -3.09
N LEU A 239 -4.20 5.03 -3.99
CA LEU A 239 -5.38 4.24 -3.60
C LEU A 239 -4.97 2.93 -2.91
N ALA A 240 -3.99 2.21 -3.45
CA ALA A 240 -3.47 0.99 -2.82
C ALA A 240 -2.91 1.27 -1.42
N GLU A 241 -2.24 2.43 -1.22
CA GLU A 241 -1.75 2.85 0.09
C GLU A 241 -2.90 3.14 1.06
N VAL A 242 -3.93 3.89 0.63
CA VAL A 242 -5.12 4.13 1.46
C VAL A 242 -5.77 2.82 1.87
N TYR A 243 -5.96 1.90 0.92
CA TYR A 243 -6.57 0.60 1.22
C TYR A 243 -5.70 -0.24 2.17
N GLU A 244 -4.37 -0.17 2.06
CA GLU A 244 -3.46 -0.83 3.01
C GLU A 244 -3.59 -0.24 4.42
N ASP A 245 -3.66 1.09 4.57
CA ASP A 245 -3.84 1.78 5.86
C ASP A 245 -5.09 1.29 6.60
N PHE A 246 -6.17 1.00 5.88
CA PHE A 246 -7.44 0.52 6.45
C PHE A 246 -7.60 -1.01 6.42
N GLY A 247 -6.60 -1.74 5.92
CA GLY A 247 -6.64 -3.20 5.82
C GLY A 247 -7.64 -3.73 4.77
N LEU A 248 -8.04 -2.91 3.81
CA LEU A 248 -8.94 -3.25 2.69
C LEU A 248 -8.17 -4.04 1.63
N ILE A 249 -7.87 -5.29 1.94
CA ILE A 249 -6.96 -6.15 1.16
C ILE A 249 -7.47 -6.38 -0.26
N GLY A 250 -8.77 -6.59 -0.44
CA GLY A 250 -9.37 -6.84 -1.75
C GLY A 250 -9.21 -5.65 -2.70
N GLU A 251 -9.54 -4.44 -2.23
CA GLU A 251 -9.45 -3.20 -2.99
C GLU A 251 -7.98 -2.84 -3.26
N ARG A 252 -7.09 -3.04 -2.27
CA ARG A 252 -5.66 -2.87 -2.45
C ARG A 252 -5.12 -3.75 -3.57
N ASP A 253 -5.43 -5.04 -3.53
CA ASP A 253 -4.94 -6.01 -4.51
C ASP A 253 -5.50 -5.73 -5.91
N ALA A 254 -6.75 -5.26 -6.00
CA ALA A 254 -7.36 -4.81 -7.26
C ALA A 254 -6.66 -3.56 -7.84
N ALA A 255 -6.29 -2.60 -7.01
CA ALA A 255 -5.52 -1.42 -7.44
C ALA A 255 -4.11 -1.83 -7.89
N LEU A 256 -3.43 -2.71 -7.15
CA LEU A 256 -2.09 -3.22 -7.50
C LEU A 256 -2.08 -4.04 -8.79
N ALA A 257 -3.15 -4.79 -9.08
CA ALA A 257 -3.26 -5.56 -10.33
C ALA A 257 -3.27 -4.66 -11.57
N GLN A 258 -3.80 -3.44 -11.45
CA GLN A 258 -3.80 -2.44 -12.54
C GLN A 258 -2.46 -1.71 -12.68
N LEU A 259 -1.59 -1.78 -11.66
CA LEU A 259 -0.25 -1.19 -11.70
C LEU A 259 0.79 -2.12 -12.34
N LYS A 260 0.50 -3.40 -12.47
CA LYS A 260 1.42 -4.39 -13.09
C LYS A 260 1.35 -4.32 -14.59
#